data_dd275d51a3b4e68dff9a38c4314e99b4
#
_entry.id   dd275d51a3b4e68dff9a38c4314e99b4
#
_cell.length_a   1.000
_cell.length_b   1.000
_cell.length_c   1.000
_cell.angle_alpha   90.00
_cell.angle_beta   90.00
_cell.angle_gamma   90.00
#
_symmetry.space_group_name_H-M   'P 1'
#
loop_
_entity.id
_entity.type
_entity.pdbx_description
1 polymer ?
#
loop_
_entity_poly.entity_id
_entity_poly.type
_entity_poly.pdbx_seq_one_letter_code
_entity_poly.pdbx_strand_id
1 'polypeptide(L)'
;GKMPKVQAAQYLNKFRIQLVGRNVVDDSVYEVYLRSAVDSQRGEINTEQSKLYIQNALRGWQQRWKNMGNKPSNPAFTNFLMEVMNMTPLK
;
A
#
# COMPACT_ATOMS: atom_id res chain seq x y z
N GLY A 1 1.81 21.87 9.33
CA GLY A 1 0.62 21.08 9.43
C GLY A 1 0.80 19.66 8.90
N LYS A 2 -0.07 18.80 9.33
CA LYS A 2 -0.03 17.41 8.88
C LYS A 2 -0.76 17.27 7.55
N MET A 3 -0.13 16.59 6.61
CA MET A 3 -0.74 16.28 5.33
C MET A 3 -1.89 15.28 5.52
N PRO A 4 -3.09 15.52 4.92
CA PRO A 4 -4.16 14.53 4.96
C PRO A 4 -3.71 13.20 4.35
N LYS A 5 -4.28 12.09 4.85
CA LYS A 5 -3.91 10.74 4.40
C LYS A 5 -4.05 10.54 2.90
N VAL A 6 -5.10 11.10 2.30
CA VAL A 6 -5.33 10.98 0.86
C VAL A 6 -4.22 11.67 0.08
N GLN A 7 -3.84 12.89 0.49
CA GLN A 7 -2.75 13.62 -0.17
C GLN A 7 -1.42 12.91 0.02
N ALA A 8 -1.17 12.37 1.22
CA ALA A 8 0.04 11.61 1.48
C ALA A 8 0.13 10.37 0.59
N ALA A 9 -0.98 9.65 0.41
CA ALA A 9 -1.02 8.49 -0.47
C ALA A 9 -0.73 8.87 -1.92
N GLN A 10 -1.34 9.95 -2.40
CA GLN A 10 -1.12 10.43 -3.76
C GLN A 10 0.33 10.86 -3.98
N TYR A 11 0.91 11.54 -3.01
CA TYR A 11 2.31 11.97 -3.07
C TYR A 11 3.25 10.77 -3.14
N LEU A 12 3.05 9.79 -2.26
CA LEU A 12 3.87 8.58 -2.24
C LEU A 12 3.76 7.79 -3.54
N ASN A 13 2.56 7.70 -4.09
CA ASN A 13 2.35 7.01 -5.36
C ASN A 13 3.09 7.71 -6.50
N LYS A 14 2.98 9.03 -6.58
CA LYS A 14 3.69 9.81 -7.59
C LYS A 14 5.20 9.63 -7.47
N PHE A 15 5.70 9.66 -6.25
CA PHE A 15 7.12 9.51 -5.96
C PHE A 15 7.64 8.14 -6.41
N ARG A 16 6.91 7.07 -6.11
CA ARG A 16 7.33 5.74 -6.51
C ARG A 16 7.32 5.56 -8.03
N ILE A 17 6.32 6.14 -8.71
CA ILE A 17 6.26 6.07 -10.18
C ILE A 17 7.48 6.73 -10.81
N GLN A 18 7.91 7.85 -10.24
CA GLN A 18 9.11 8.55 -10.73
C GLN A 18 10.39 7.74 -10.51
N LEU A 19 10.48 7.02 -9.39
CA LEU A 19 11.69 6.30 -9.03
C LEU A 19 11.79 4.91 -9.66
N VAL A 20 10.71 4.14 -9.60
CA VAL A 20 10.76 2.71 -9.95
C VAL A 20 9.74 2.30 -11.00
N GLY A 21 8.87 3.24 -11.40
CA GLY A 21 7.82 2.96 -12.37
C GLY A 21 6.63 2.24 -11.75
N ARG A 22 5.68 1.88 -12.59
CA ARG A 22 4.43 1.23 -12.17
C ARG A 22 4.58 -0.28 -12.18
N ASN A 23 3.92 -0.94 -11.24
CA ASN A 23 3.81 -2.39 -11.22
C ASN A 23 2.48 -2.81 -10.61
N VAL A 24 2.03 -4.03 -10.92
CA VAL A 24 0.71 -4.50 -10.51
C VAL A 24 0.57 -4.58 -8.99
N VAL A 25 1.62 -4.95 -8.29
CA VAL A 25 1.57 -5.08 -6.83
C VAL A 25 1.38 -3.73 -6.17
N ASP A 26 2.23 -2.77 -6.51
CA ASP A 26 2.14 -1.43 -5.94
C ASP A 26 0.85 -0.73 -6.33
N ASP A 27 0.41 -0.89 -7.58
CA ASP A 27 -0.84 -0.28 -8.03
C ASP A 27 -2.04 -0.80 -7.24
N SER A 28 -2.09 -2.10 -6.99
CA SER A 28 -3.18 -2.71 -6.20
C SER A 28 -3.14 -2.26 -4.75
N VAL A 29 -1.97 -2.25 -4.13
CA VAL A 29 -1.80 -1.83 -2.75
C VAL A 29 -2.13 -0.34 -2.59
N TYR A 30 -1.70 0.48 -3.56
CA TYR A 30 -2.03 1.89 -3.54
C TYR A 30 -3.54 2.13 -3.57
N GLU A 31 -4.26 1.39 -4.41
CA GLU A 31 -5.73 1.52 -4.47
C GLU A 31 -6.39 1.21 -3.13
N VAL A 32 -5.95 0.13 -2.47
CA VAL A 32 -6.47 -0.24 -1.15
C VAL A 32 -6.16 0.85 -0.13
N TYR A 33 -4.93 1.34 -0.13
CA TYR A 33 -4.51 2.41 0.78
C TYR A 33 -5.34 3.68 0.57
N LEU A 34 -5.50 4.08 -0.69
CA LEU A 34 -6.25 5.28 -1.03
C LEU A 34 -7.72 5.14 -0.60
N ARG A 35 -8.34 4.00 -0.89
CA ARG A 35 -9.73 3.76 -0.49
C ARG A 35 -9.89 3.80 1.02
N SER A 36 -8.98 3.16 1.77
CA SER A 36 -9.06 3.18 3.23
C SER A 36 -8.87 4.60 3.77
N ALA A 37 -8.01 5.40 3.15
CA ALA A 37 -7.81 6.79 3.56
C ALA A 37 -9.05 7.64 3.30
N VAL A 38 -9.69 7.46 2.15
CA VAL A 38 -10.93 8.18 1.81
C VAL A 38 -12.05 7.80 2.78
N ASP A 39 -12.24 6.51 3.03
CA ASP A 39 -13.29 6.04 3.93
C ASP A 39 -13.05 6.51 5.36
N SER A 40 -11.81 6.55 5.80
CA SER A 40 -11.45 7.08 7.12
C SER A 40 -11.72 8.57 7.22
N GLN A 41 -11.43 9.35 6.16
CA GLN A 41 -11.73 10.78 6.15
C GLN A 41 -13.22 11.07 6.18
N ARG A 42 -14.02 10.21 5.57
CA ARG A 42 -15.49 10.34 5.58
C ARG A 42 -16.12 9.84 6.88
N GLY A 43 -15.33 9.21 7.76
CA GLY A 43 -15.85 8.66 9.00
C GLY A 43 -16.56 7.32 8.83
N GLU A 44 -16.46 6.69 7.67
CA GLU A 44 -17.08 5.39 7.40
C GLU A 44 -16.37 4.25 8.11
N ILE A 45 -15.04 4.38 8.30
CA ILE A 45 -14.24 3.43 9.07
C ILE A 45 -13.35 4.21 10.04
N ASN A 46 -12.93 3.57 11.13
CA ASN A 46 -12.00 4.17 12.07
C ASN A 46 -10.55 3.81 11.70
N THR A 47 -9.60 4.36 12.45
CA THR A 47 -8.17 4.15 12.20
C THR A 47 -7.77 2.68 12.27
N GLU A 48 -8.31 1.94 13.24
CA GLU A 48 -8.00 0.52 13.38
C GLU A 48 -8.55 -0.31 12.24
N GLN A 49 -9.77 0.01 11.78
CA GLN A 49 -10.36 -0.65 10.62
C GLN A 49 -9.54 -0.36 9.36
N SER A 50 -9.09 0.87 9.19
CA SER A 50 -8.22 1.24 8.08
C SER A 50 -6.93 0.44 8.09
N LYS A 51 -6.30 0.30 9.25
CA LYS A 51 -5.09 -0.50 9.42
C LYS A 51 -5.31 -1.95 9.04
N LEU A 52 -6.39 -2.56 9.51
CA LEU A 52 -6.72 -3.95 9.21
C LEU A 52 -6.96 -4.15 7.71
N TYR A 53 -7.60 -3.20 7.08
CA TYR A 53 -7.87 -3.24 5.65
C TYR A 53 -6.57 -3.33 4.85
N ILE A 54 -5.65 -2.45 5.17
CA ILE A 54 -4.33 -2.40 4.51
C ILE A 54 -3.53 -3.66 4.83
N GLN A 55 -3.51 -4.06 6.10
CA GLN A 55 -2.76 -5.23 6.55
C GLN A 55 -3.23 -6.51 5.85
N ASN A 56 -4.54 -6.68 5.70
CA ASN A 56 -5.10 -7.85 5.01
C ASN A 56 -4.69 -7.88 3.54
N ALA A 57 -4.68 -6.73 2.88
CA ALA A 57 -4.23 -6.63 1.49
C ALA A 57 -2.75 -7.02 1.37
N LEU A 58 -1.91 -6.54 2.28
CA LEU A 58 -0.48 -6.86 2.29
C LEU A 58 -0.24 -8.35 2.53
N ARG A 59 -0.99 -8.96 3.46
CA ARG A 59 -0.90 -10.41 3.71
C ARG A 59 -1.29 -11.22 2.49
N GLY A 60 -2.32 -10.80 1.78
CA GLY A 60 -2.72 -11.44 0.53
C GLY A 60 -1.61 -11.44 -0.49
N TRP A 61 -0.89 -10.32 -0.61
CA TRP A 61 0.25 -10.24 -1.52
C TRP A 61 1.43 -11.09 -1.05
N GLN A 62 1.68 -11.18 0.25
CA GLN A 62 2.73 -12.07 0.76
C GLN A 62 2.48 -13.52 0.36
N GLN A 63 1.22 -13.97 0.41
CA GLN A 63 0.86 -15.33 0.02
C GLN A 63 0.99 -15.54 -1.48
N ARG A 64 0.53 -14.58 -2.28
CA ARG A 64 0.61 -14.64 -3.74
C ARG A 64 2.04 -14.56 -4.25
N TRP A 65 2.88 -13.80 -3.56
CA TRP A 65 4.25 -13.52 -4.00
C TRP A 65 5.04 -14.79 -4.25
N LYS A 66 4.85 -15.79 -3.41
CA LYS A 66 5.58 -17.06 -3.52
C LYS A 66 5.26 -17.81 -4.82
N ASN A 67 4.06 -17.60 -5.36
CA ASN A 67 3.55 -18.32 -6.53
C ASN A 67 3.53 -17.47 -7.79
N MET A 68 4.01 -16.24 -7.73
CA MET A 68 4.04 -15.36 -8.89
C MET A 68 5.17 -15.75 -9.83
N GLY A 69 4.83 -15.98 -11.10
CA GLY A 69 5.83 -16.25 -12.13
C GLY A 69 6.58 -15.00 -12.56
N ASN A 70 5.90 -13.86 -12.59
CA ASN A 70 6.44 -12.57 -13.05
C ASN A 70 6.44 -11.59 -11.89
N LYS A 71 7.45 -11.66 -11.04
CA LYS A 71 7.54 -10.76 -9.88
C LYS A 71 8.14 -9.41 -10.29
N PRO A 72 7.50 -8.28 -9.88
CA PRO A 72 8.15 -6.99 -10.03
C PRO A 72 9.49 -6.97 -9.28
N SER A 73 10.49 -6.33 -9.86
CA SER A 73 11.82 -6.31 -9.27
C SER A 73 11.89 -5.50 -7.97
N ASN A 74 11.04 -4.48 -7.84
CA ASN A 74 11.06 -3.62 -6.66
C ASN A 74 9.67 -3.02 -6.38
N PRO A 75 8.80 -3.75 -5.64
CA PRO A 75 7.53 -3.18 -5.21
C PRO A 75 7.74 -2.22 -4.03
N ALA A 76 8.33 -1.06 -4.32
CA ALA A 76 8.82 -0.14 -3.31
C ALA A 76 7.71 0.40 -2.40
N PHE A 77 6.55 0.74 -2.97
CA PHE A 77 5.43 1.25 -2.19
C PHE A 77 4.88 0.20 -1.22
N THR A 78 4.71 -1.02 -1.73
CA THR A 78 4.22 -2.15 -0.93
C THR A 78 5.19 -2.48 0.20
N ASN A 79 6.49 -2.54 -0.09
CA ASN A 79 7.50 -2.84 0.92
C ASN A 79 7.59 -1.74 1.96
N PHE A 80 7.43 -0.49 1.55
CA PHE A 80 7.38 0.64 2.49
C PHE A 80 6.23 0.48 3.48
N LEU A 81 5.03 0.17 3.00
CA LEU A 81 3.88 -0.05 3.87
C LEU A 81 4.07 -1.25 4.78
N MET A 82 4.68 -2.33 4.28
CA MET A 82 4.98 -3.50 5.09
C MET A 82 5.91 -3.16 6.25
N GLU A 83 6.94 -2.35 6.00
CA GLU A 83 7.83 -1.90 7.06
C GLU A 83 7.10 -1.07 8.11
N VAL A 84 6.23 -0.16 7.67
CA VAL A 84 5.44 0.66 8.58
C VAL A 84 4.54 -0.21 9.47
N MET A 85 4.05 -1.32 8.93
CA MET A 85 3.16 -2.25 9.65
C MET A 85 3.90 -3.38 10.36
N ASN A 86 5.22 -3.33 10.42
CA ASN A 86 6.06 -4.37 11.02
C ASN A 86 5.88 -5.73 10.35
N MET A 87 5.69 -5.74 9.04
CA MET A 87 5.58 -6.96 8.25
C MET A 87 6.86 -7.18 7.45
N THR A 88 7.15 -8.44 7.13
CA THR A 88 8.32 -8.79 6.31
C THR A 88 8.10 -8.32 4.87
N PRO A 89 9.00 -7.48 4.32
CA PRO A 89 8.85 -7.02 2.94
C PRO A 89 8.92 -8.15 1.92
N LEU A 90 8.35 -7.90 0.75
CA LEU A 90 8.42 -8.83 -0.37
C LEU A 90 9.84 -8.88 -0.92
N LYS A 91 10.34 -10.08 -1.14
CA LYS A 91 11.70 -10.31 -1.68
C LYS A 91 11.68 -11.21 -2.88
#